data_1e1ab15fdd248f422a822ac63a7c245b
#
_entry.id   1e1ab15fdd248f422a822ac63a7c245b
#
_cell.length_a   1.000
_cell.length_b   1.000
_cell.length_c   1.000
_cell.angle_alpha   90.00
_cell.angle_beta   90.00
_cell.angle_gamma   90.00
#
_symmetry.space_group_name_H-M   'P 1'
#
loop_
_entity.id
_entity.type
_entity.pdbx_description
1 polymer ?
#
loop_
_entity_poly.entity_id
_entity_poly.type
_entity_poly.pdbx_seq_one_letter_code
_entity_poly.pdbx_strand_id
1 'polypeptide(L)'
;MRDAGGESGDESGGDSEVQRTMLELLNQLDGFSSSEGIKVIAATNRPDVLDPALLRPGRFDRQVTVPNPDIKGREKILSVHARKTPLGPDVDLRIIARGTPGFSGADLANLVNEAALMAARVGRRFV
;
A
#
# COMPACT_ATOMS: atom_id res chain seq x y z
N MET A 1 4.26 26.16 -18.59
CA MET A 1 3.04 26.47 -17.83
C MET A 1 1.95 25.43 -17.98
N ARG A 2 1.67 24.99 -19.18
CA ARG A 2 0.65 23.96 -19.40
C ARG A 2 0.99 22.62 -18.79
N ASP A 3 2.25 22.28 -18.73
CA ASP A 3 2.72 20.96 -18.29
C ASP A 3 2.47 20.73 -16.83
N ALA A 4 2.67 21.74 -15.98
CA ALA A 4 2.42 21.62 -14.56
C ALA A 4 0.94 21.42 -14.25
N GLY A 5 0.08 22.10 -15.00
CA GLY A 5 -1.36 21.93 -14.86
C GLY A 5 -1.84 20.58 -15.38
N GLY A 6 -1.17 20.06 -16.41
CA GLY A 6 -1.49 18.76 -16.96
C GLY A 6 -1.21 17.61 -16.01
N GLU A 7 -0.08 17.63 -15.36
CA GLU A 7 0.30 16.59 -14.40
C GLU A 7 -0.66 16.54 -13.22
N SER A 8 -0.98 17.69 -12.67
CA SER A 8 -1.93 17.78 -11.57
C SER A 8 -3.32 17.31 -12.00
N GLY A 9 -3.72 17.63 -13.22
CA GLY A 9 -4.99 17.22 -13.77
C GLY A 9 -5.09 15.71 -13.98
N ASP A 10 -4.01 15.10 -14.41
CA ASP A 10 -3.96 13.65 -14.66
C ASP A 10 -4.09 12.85 -13.37
N GLU A 11 -3.39 13.25 -12.32
CA GLU A 11 -3.49 12.59 -11.03
C GLU A 11 -4.90 12.69 -10.47
N SER A 12 -5.47 13.87 -10.50
CA SER A 12 -6.84 14.08 -10.05
C SER A 12 -7.84 13.31 -10.90
N GLY A 13 -7.61 13.24 -12.21
CA GLY A 13 -8.44 12.50 -13.13
C GLY A 13 -8.43 11.00 -12.87
N GLY A 14 -7.25 10.44 -12.58
CA GLY A 14 -7.09 9.04 -12.25
C GLY A 14 -7.83 8.66 -10.98
N ASP A 15 -7.68 9.46 -9.93
CA ASP A 15 -8.37 9.26 -8.66
C ASP A 15 -9.89 9.34 -8.83
N SER A 16 -10.36 10.29 -9.64
CA SER A 16 -11.79 10.45 -9.94
C SER A 16 -12.36 9.26 -10.70
N GLU A 17 -11.61 8.72 -11.66
CA GLU A 17 -12.02 7.53 -12.40
C GLU A 17 -12.10 6.30 -11.52
N VAL A 18 -11.13 6.11 -10.63
CA VAL A 18 -11.13 5.01 -9.68
C VAL A 18 -12.34 5.10 -8.76
N GLN A 19 -12.63 6.28 -8.24
CA GLN A 19 -13.80 6.50 -7.39
C GLN A 19 -15.10 6.24 -8.13
N ARG A 20 -15.20 6.68 -9.37
CA ARG A 20 -16.39 6.47 -10.20
C ARG A 20 -16.62 4.99 -10.47
N THR A 21 -15.56 4.26 -10.82
CA THR A 21 -15.63 2.81 -11.04
C THR A 21 -16.06 2.10 -9.77
N MET A 22 -15.54 2.51 -8.62
CA MET A 22 -15.89 1.93 -7.34
C MET A 22 -17.35 2.21 -6.98
N LEU A 23 -17.85 3.42 -7.24
CA LEU A 23 -19.26 3.76 -7.01
C LEU A 23 -20.19 2.92 -7.88
N GLU A 24 -19.85 2.71 -9.15
CA GLU A 24 -20.62 1.83 -10.04
C GLU A 24 -20.64 0.40 -9.53
N LEU A 25 -19.49 -0.11 -9.10
CA LEU A 25 -19.38 -1.46 -8.54
C LEU A 25 -20.26 -1.59 -7.31
N LEU A 26 -20.24 -0.61 -6.42
CA LEU A 26 -21.04 -0.60 -5.21
C LEU A 26 -22.55 -0.54 -5.53
N ASN A 27 -22.93 0.24 -6.53
CA ASN A 27 -24.33 0.31 -6.96
C ASN A 27 -24.81 -1.04 -7.46
N GLN A 28 -23.98 -1.78 -8.17
CA GLN A 28 -24.31 -3.14 -8.61
C GLN A 28 -24.40 -4.11 -7.43
N LEU A 29 -23.50 -3.97 -6.45
CA LEU A 29 -23.46 -4.85 -5.28
C LEU A 29 -24.58 -4.56 -4.29
N ASP A 30 -25.05 -3.32 -4.20
CA ASP A 30 -26.14 -2.93 -3.31
C ASP A 30 -27.41 -3.78 -3.54
N GLY A 31 -27.66 -4.17 -4.80
CA GLY A 31 -28.77 -5.02 -5.14
C GLY A 31 -28.63 -6.47 -4.70
N PHE A 32 -27.42 -6.93 -4.47
CA PHE A 32 -27.15 -8.32 -4.11
C PHE A 32 -26.91 -8.52 -2.62
N SER A 33 -26.26 -7.57 -1.97
CA SER A 33 -25.69 -7.76 -0.64
C SER A 33 -26.73 -7.94 0.46
N SER A 34 -27.91 -7.33 0.34
CA SER A 34 -28.94 -7.40 1.36
C SER A 34 -29.68 -8.72 1.38
N SER A 35 -29.75 -9.43 0.25
CA SER A 35 -30.51 -10.66 0.13
C SER A 35 -29.66 -11.92 0.19
N GLU A 36 -28.38 -11.85 -0.09
CA GLU A 36 -27.51 -13.01 -0.23
C GLU A 36 -26.41 -13.12 0.82
N GLY A 37 -26.34 -12.19 1.75
CA GLY A 37 -25.33 -12.21 2.80
C GLY A 37 -23.90 -11.97 2.32
N ILE A 38 -23.73 -11.36 1.18
CA ILE A 38 -22.42 -11.04 0.62
C ILE A 38 -21.84 -9.84 1.35
N LYS A 39 -20.57 -9.95 1.72
CA LYS A 39 -19.81 -8.85 2.33
C LYS A 39 -18.70 -8.43 1.39
N VAL A 40 -18.50 -7.13 1.24
CA VAL A 40 -17.46 -6.58 0.38
C VAL A 40 -16.42 -5.91 1.24
N ILE A 41 -15.17 -6.26 1.02
CA ILE A 41 -14.03 -5.68 1.73
C ILE A 41 -13.15 -5.00 0.70
N ALA A 42 -12.80 -3.75 0.97
CA ALA A 42 -11.88 -3.00 0.13
C ALA A 42 -10.75 -2.44 0.99
N ALA A 43 -9.58 -2.30 0.40
CA ALA A 43 -8.42 -1.75 1.07
C ALA A 43 -7.83 -0.61 0.25
N THR A 44 -7.40 0.43 0.94
CA THR A 44 -6.72 1.56 0.31
C THR A 44 -5.61 2.06 1.22
N ASN A 45 -4.53 2.54 0.62
CA ASN A 45 -3.48 3.24 1.34
C ASN A 45 -3.69 4.76 1.34
N ARG A 46 -4.75 5.24 0.69
CA ARG A 46 -5.08 6.66 0.60
C ARG A 46 -6.54 6.91 0.95
N PRO A 47 -6.90 6.78 2.23
CA PRO A 47 -8.29 6.99 2.66
C PRO A 47 -8.75 8.43 2.50
N ASP A 48 -7.82 9.38 2.43
CA ASP A 48 -8.08 10.80 2.27
C ASP A 48 -8.68 11.17 0.92
N VAL A 49 -8.46 10.34 -0.11
CA VAL A 49 -9.00 10.61 -1.45
C VAL A 49 -10.33 9.91 -1.71
N LEU A 50 -10.84 9.14 -0.76
CA LEU A 50 -12.13 8.46 -0.92
C LEU A 50 -13.29 9.45 -0.84
N ASP A 51 -14.24 9.29 -1.75
CA ASP A 51 -15.48 10.07 -1.72
C ASP A 51 -16.30 9.67 -0.47
N PRO A 52 -16.78 10.64 0.32
CA PRO A 52 -17.65 10.32 1.46
C PRO A 52 -18.87 9.48 1.12
N ALA A 53 -19.32 9.52 -0.12
CA ALA A 53 -20.45 8.70 -0.57
C ALA A 53 -20.15 7.20 -0.48
N LEU A 54 -18.88 6.80 -0.55
CA LEU A 54 -18.47 5.40 -0.38
C LEU A 54 -18.65 4.90 1.04
N LEU A 55 -18.68 5.80 2.01
CA LEU A 55 -18.72 5.49 3.43
C LEU A 55 -20.13 5.52 4.01
N ARG A 56 -21.14 5.68 3.17
CA ARG A 56 -22.54 5.72 3.60
C ARG A 56 -23.01 4.33 4.04
N PRO A 57 -24.01 4.27 4.93
CA PRO A 57 -24.63 2.99 5.32
C PRO A 57 -25.09 2.18 4.11
N GLY A 58 -24.88 0.87 4.16
CA GLY A 58 -25.16 -0.02 3.04
C GLY A 58 -24.02 -0.16 2.05
N ARG A 59 -22.97 0.64 2.21
CA ARG A 59 -21.71 0.55 1.45
C ARG A 59 -20.59 0.20 2.41
N PHE A 60 -19.50 0.98 2.41
CA PHE A 60 -18.42 0.76 3.36
C PHE A 60 -18.73 1.49 4.66
N ASP A 61 -19.54 0.88 5.49
CA ASP A 61 -19.99 1.48 6.75
C ASP A 61 -19.02 1.23 7.91
N ARG A 62 -18.11 0.29 7.77
CA ARG A 62 -17.08 0.01 8.76
C ARG A 62 -15.71 0.31 8.20
N GLN A 63 -14.94 1.04 8.97
CA GLN A 63 -13.57 1.40 8.62
C GLN A 63 -12.64 0.86 9.68
N VAL A 64 -11.58 0.19 9.22
CA VAL A 64 -10.52 -0.31 10.10
C VAL A 64 -9.23 0.31 9.62
N THR A 65 -8.60 1.08 10.48
CA THR A 65 -7.28 1.64 10.21
C THR A 65 -6.22 0.64 10.64
N VAL A 66 -5.39 0.21 9.69
CA VAL A 66 -4.23 -0.63 9.99
C VAL A 66 -3.04 0.31 10.12
N PRO A 67 -2.49 0.48 11.32
CA PRO A 67 -1.36 1.39 11.50
C PRO A 67 -0.10 0.85 10.86
N ASN A 68 0.85 1.73 10.60
CA ASN A 68 2.18 1.31 10.17
C ASN A 68 2.83 0.49 11.28
N PRO A 69 3.66 -0.50 10.93
CA PRO A 69 4.28 -1.37 11.91
C PRO A 69 5.25 -0.60 12.83
N ASP A 70 5.36 -1.06 14.06
CA ASP A 70 6.37 -0.59 14.99
C ASP A 70 7.74 -1.21 14.67
N ILE A 71 8.74 -0.96 15.53
CA ILE A 71 10.11 -1.45 15.29
C ILE A 71 10.14 -2.98 15.16
N LYS A 72 9.47 -3.69 16.05
CA LYS A 72 9.42 -5.16 16.00
C LYS A 72 8.68 -5.66 14.77
N GLY A 73 7.61 -5.01 14.42
CA GLY A 73 6.87 -5.31 13.21
C GLY A 73 7.71 -5.09 11.96
N ARG A 74 8.45 -4.00 11.90
CA ARG A 74 9.34 -3.72 10.77
C ARG A 74 10.45 -4.76 10.67
N GLU A 75 11.03 -5.16 11.78
CA GLU A 75 12.05 -6.21 11.79
C GLU A 75 11.52 -7.51 11.21
N LYS A 76 10.31 -7.92 11.62
CA LYS A 76 9.67 -9.13 11.09
C LYS A 76 9.39 -9.03 9.59
N ILE A 77 8.89 -7.89 9.13
CA ILE A 77 8.60 -7.67 7.72
C ILE A 77 9.89 -7.71 6.90
N LEU A 78 10.94 -7.04 7.37
CA LEU A 78 12.25 -7.09 6.72
C LEU A 78 12.78 -8.52 6.65
N SER A 79 12.63 -9.28 7.72
CA SER A 79 13.04 -10.67 7.79
C SER A 79 12.32 -11.53 6.74
N VAL A 80 11.03 -11.33 6.57
CA VAL A 80 10.24 -12.06 5.58
C VAL A 80 10.73 -11.77 4.16
N HIS A 81 10.92 -10.52 3.83
CA HIS A 81 11.36 -10.12 2.49
C HIS A 81 12.82 -10.45 2.23
N ALA A 82 13.65 -10.47 3.27
CA ALA A 82 15.07 -10.79 3.15
C ALA A 82 15.35 -12.29 2.99
N ARG A 83 14.38 -13.16 3.27
CA ARG A 83 14.56 -14.61 3.14
C ARG A 83 14.97 -15.06 1.73
N LYS A 84 14.50 -14.35 0.73
CA LYS A 84 14.79 -14.66 -0.68
C LYS A 84 15.97 -13.89 -1.22
N THR A 85 16.59 -13.07 -0.40
CA THR A 85 17.69 -12.19 -0.79
C THR A 85 18.91 -12.53 0.04
N PRO A 86 20.05 -12.88 -0.56
CA PRO A 86 21.25 -13.15 0.22
C PRO A 86 21.78 -11.86 0.85
N LEU A 87 21.83 -11.84 2.17
CA LEU A 87 22.32 -10.70 2.93
C LEU A 87 23.80 -10.88 3.27
N GLY A 88 24.55 -9.78 3.21
CA GLY A 88 25.93 -9.77 3.66
C GLY A 88 26.03 -9.93 5.19
N PRO A 89 27.19 -10.33 5.70
CA PRO A 89 27.37 -10.53 7.14
C PRO A 89 27.30 -9.24 7.96
N ASP A 90 27.40 -8.10 7.30
CA ASP A 90 27.34 -6.78 7.92
C ASP A 90 25.88 -6.26 8.05
N VAL A 91 24.90 -6.96 7.49
CA VAL A 91 23.51 -6.53 7.53
C VAL A 91 22.86 -6.96 8.83
N ASP A 92 22.36 -6.00 9.59
CA ASP A 92 21.58 -6.23 10.80
C ASP A 92 20.18 -5.62 10.61
N LEU A 93 19.20 -6.48 10.48
CA LEU A 93 17.82 -6.06 10.24
C LEU A 93 17.23 -5.25 11.41
N ARG A 94 17.73 -5.45 12.61
CA ARG A 94 17.27 -4.66 13.77
C ARG A 94 17.69 -3.20 13.63
N ILE A 95 18.89 -2.95 13.15
CA ILE A 95 19.38 -1.59 12.93
C ILE A 95 18.56 -0.92 11.82
N ILE A 96 18.29 -1.64 10.74
CA ILE A 96 17.46 -1.13 9.63
C ILE A 96 16.05 -0.83 10.12
N ALA A 97 15.47 -1.68 10.94
CA ALA A 97 14.14 -1.48 11.49
C ALA A 97 14.07 -0.20 12.35
N ARG A 98 15.12 0.10 13.09
CA ARG A 98 15.21 1.34 13.87
C ARG A 98 15.36 2.57 13.00
N GLY A 99 16.02 2.43 11.85
CA GLY A 99 16.29 3.52 10.92
C GLY A 99 15.16 3.81 9.94
N THR A 100 14.06 3.10 10.02
CA THR A 100 12.93 3.24 9.08
C THR A 100 11.61 3.60 9.79
N PRO A 101 11.60 4.66 10.63
CA PRO A 101 10.36 5.04 11.32
C PRO A 101 9.30 5.48 10.32
N GLY A 102 8.06 5.07 10.54
CA GLY A 102 6.94 5.43 9.68
C GLY A 102 6.83 4.63 8.39
N PHE A 103 7.74 3.71 8.13
CA PHE A 103 7.66 2.88 6.92
C PHE A 103 6.51 1.89 7.03
N SER A 104 5.76 1.75 5.93
CA SER A 104 4.75 0.70 5.77
C SER A 104 5.41 -0.62 5.37
N GLY A 105 4.61 -1.70 5.37
CA GLY A 105 5.09 -2.98 4.86
C GLY A 105 5.55 -2.90 3.41
N ALA A 106 4.82 -2.16 2.57
CA ALA A 106 5.19 -1.95 1.17
C ALA A 106 6.50 -1.18 1.03
N ASP A 107 6.70 -0.16 1.87
CA ASP A 107 7.95 0.62 1.86
C ASP A 107 9.15 -0.27 2.20
N LEU A 108 8.98 -1.15 3.18
CA LEU A 108 10.05 -2.06 3.60
C LEU A 108 10.37 -3.11 2.53
N ALA A 109 9.34 -3.65 1.89
CA ALA A 109 9.52 -4.58 0.77
C ALA A 109 10.28 -3.90 -0.37
N ASN A 110 9.93 -2.66 -0.66
CA ASN A 110 10.59 -1.88 -1.70
C ASN A 110 12.05 -1.59 -1.34
N LEU A 111 12.31 -1.28 -0.08
CA LEU A 111 13.68 -1.05 0.41
C LEU A 111 14.57 -2.27 0.16
N VAL A 112 14.08 -3.47 0.50
CA VAL A 112 14.83 -4.72 0.28
C VAL A 112 15.05 -4.96 -1.21
N ASN A 113 14.02 -4.75 -2.02
CA ASN A 113 14.10 -4.93 -3.46
C ASN A 113 15.09 -3.95 -4.11
N GLU A 114 15.04 -2.69 -3.73
CA GLU A 114 15.96 -1.67 -4.23
C GLU A 114 17.42 -1.98 -3.87
N ALA A 115 17.65 -2.44 -2.63
CA ALA A 115 18.98 -2.83 -2.20
C ALA A 115 19.49 -4.02 -3.00
N ALA A 116 18.64 -5.00 -3.27
CA ALA A 116 18.99 -6.17 -4.08
C ALA A 116 19.35 -5.78 -5.52
N LEU A 117 18.55 -4.89 -6.11
CA LEU A 117 18.83 -4.38 -7.46
C LEU A 117 20.16 -3.62 -7.53
N MET A 118 20.44 -2.82 -6.52
CA MET A 118 21.68 -2.08 -6.45
C MET A 118 22.89 -3.01 -6.31
N ALA A 119 22.80 -4.03 -5.48
CA ALA A 119 23.83 -5.05 -5.34
C ALA A 119 24.10 -5.77 -6.68
N ALA A 120 23.04 -6.11 -7.40
CA ALA A 120 23.15 -6.74 -8.71
C ALA A 120 23.84 -5.84 -9.74
N ARG A 121 23.55 -4.54 -9.71
CA ARG A 121 24.16 -3.57 -10.64
C ARG A 121 25.66 -3.45 -10.45
N VAL A 122 26.14 -3.57 -9.23
CA VAL A 122 27.59 -3.50 -8.95
C VAL A 122 28.25 -4.88 -8.95
N GLY A 123 27.53 -5.91 -9.32
CA GLY A 123 28.05 -7.28 -9.43
C GLY A 123 28.30 -7.99 -8.11
N ARG A 124 27.67 -7.54 -7.03
CA ARG A 124 27.80 -8.19 -5.72
C ARG A 124 26.90 -9.42 -5.65
N ARG A 125 27.32 -10.44 -4.90
CA ARG A 125 26.54 -11.66 -4.69
C ARG A 125 25.51 -11.53 -3.59
N PHE A 126 25.66 -10.54 -2.73
CA PHE A 126 24.78 -10.31 -1.59
C PHE A 126 24.63 -8.82 -1.31
N VAL A 127 23.56 -8.49 -0.62
CA VAL A 127 23.23 -7.12 -0.22
C VAL A 127 24.06 -6.68 0.99
#